data_9ca7a7a966de8afe651689d8a0ca6f37
#
_entry.id   9ca7a7a966de8afe651689d8a0ca6f37
#
_cell.length_a   1.000
_cell.length_b   1.000
_cell.length_c   1.000
_cell.angle_alpha   90.00
_cell.angle_beta   90.00
_cell.angle_gamma   90.00
#
_symmetry.space_group_name_H-M   'P 1'
#
loop_
_entity.id
_entity.type
_entity.pdbx_description
1 polymer ?
#
loop_
_entity_poly.entity_id
_entity_poly.type
_entity_poly.pdbx_seq_one_letter_code
_entity_poly.pdbx_strand_id
1 'polypeptide(L)'
;MKIILRFFVILGLLVILPACHSISSARTESGEFVTFTILTVNDFHGALVQESKNPGAIRLAHYLKDEYVLNPEGTLIVGAGDMFQGTIDSDLLKGEPVVSIMNNVGFAAMAVGNHEFDWGREILRERAQQADFPFLAANMIEKGTNKVPSYIKPYLIVEKKGVKIAIIGIATPETAYKAHPQFVSAYRFIDPAKTVHSLLPELKRQGAEVVVVLSHLGCELDKQTNTIRGEAALLANRISGAAVIIAGHSHTKLAGTVNGIPIIQAGYNGRAVGKVNLVYSRANRKVISVVTNVAEIPLEGLAGDLAVSRIIQEAQSQTAALKQQVIGEAKSRLSHGRYELSPLGQWTTDSMREASKADIAFQNGGGIRTGEFFGFITKASLYQLFPFDNQVAVVEMTGAEIIKTLEYGIANKQIGMLQFSGLKVTYDYSRPLNKRVTQVLLNNGKKLEKNQYYKVAVNDFMAAGGDGFSMFSAARKTTNTHLSIRQIVEQAINKNHHLSVETDNRLEMRNMQQSVPAA
;
A
#
# COMPACT_ATOMS: atom_id res chain seq x y z
N MET A 1 -25.31 -77.22 -62.04
CA MET A 1 -24.57 -77.58 -60.81
C MET A 1 -24.18 -76.34 -60.11
N LYS A 2 -24.96 -75.92 -59.13
CA LYS A 2 -24.70 -75.05 -57.97
C LYS A 2 -26.02 -74.59 -57.37
N ILE A 3 -26.28 -75.08 -56.22
CA ILE A 3 -27.49 -74.97 -55.46
C ILE A 3 -27.50 -73.57 -54.83
N ILE A 4 -28.63 -72.83 -54.99
CA ILE A 4 -28.92 -71.59 -54.31
C ILE A 4 -29.91 -71.85 -53.20
N LEU A 5 -29.47 -71.78 -51.97
CA LEU A 5 -30.29 -71.88 -50.77
C LEU A 5 -30.84 -70.48 -50.40
N ARG A 6 -32.19 -70.35 -50.48
CA ARG A 6 -32.92 -69.13 -50.05
C ARG A 6 -33.29 -69.27 -48.57
N PHE A 7 -32.79 -68.45 -47.71
CA PHE A 7 -33.30 -68.27 -46.35
C PHE A 7 -34.32 -67.12 -46.32
N PHE A 8 -35.51 -67.43 -45.91
CA PHE A 8 -36.53 -66.43 -45.57
C PHE A 8 -36.26 -65.92 -44.17
N VAL A 9 -36.08 -64.59 -44.02
CA VAL A 9 -36.04 -63.91 -42.73
C VAL A 9 -37.43 -63.30 -42.49
N ILE A 10 -38.11 -63.77 -41.48
CA ILE A 10 -39.41 -63.23 -41.03
C ILE A 10 -39.09 -61.98 -40.23
N LEU A 11 -39.51 -60.82 -40.71
CA LEU A 11 -39.39 -59.53 -40.04
C LEU A 11 -40.54 -59.36 -39.04
N GLY A 12 -40.32 -59.63 -37.77
CA GLY A 12 -41.25 -59.34 -36.69
C GLY A 12 -41.29 -57.85 -36.40
N LEU A 13 -42.40 -57.20 -36.73
CA LEU A 13 -42.66 -55.80 -36.40
C LEU A 13 -42.96 -55.68 -34.90
N LEU A 14 -42.02 -55.27 -34.13
CA LEU A 14 -42.21 -54.87 -32.71
C LEU A 14 -42.73 -53.42 -32.70
N VAL A 15 -43.99 -53.24 -32.43
CA VAL A 15 -44.60 -51.91 -32.17
C VAL A 15 -44.16 -51.49 -30.79
N ILE A 16 -43.17 -50.59 -30.74
CA ILE A 16 -42.75 -49.90 -29.49
C ILE A 16 -43.70 -48.70 -29.34
N LEU A 17 -44.67 -48.82 -28.44
CA LEU A 17 -45.45 -47.70 -27.95
C LEU A 17 -44.46 -46.72 -27.19
N PRO A 18 -44.44 -45.44 -27.53
CA PRO A 18 -43.67 -44.48 -26.71
C PRO A 18 -44.40 -44.35 -25.38
N ALA A 19 -43.83 -44.91 -24.33
CA ALA A 19 -44.16 -44.50 -22.97
C ALA A 19 -43.79 -43.01 -22.83
N CYS A 20 -44.81 -42.15 -22.87
CA CYS A 20 -44.66 -40.77 -22.40
C CYS A 20 -44.27 -40.81 -20.92
N HIS A 21 -42.96 -40.95 -20.65
CA HIS A 21 -42.43 -40.47 -19.40
C HIS A 21 -42.54 -38.95 -19.47
N SER A 22 -43.48 -38.38 -18.74
CA SER A 22 -43.47 -37.00 -18.35
C SER A 22 -42.09 -36.78 -17.69
N ILE A 23 -41.16 -36.20 -18.45
CA ILE A 23 -39.97 -35.57 -17.90
C ILE A 23 -40.55 -34.46 -17.05
N SER A 24 -40.79 -34.78 -15.77
CA SER A 24 -40.88 -33.79 -14.72
C SER A 24 -39.63 -32.97 -14.92
N SER A 25 -39.79 -31.74 -15.45
CA SER A 25 -38.75 -30.75 -15.46
C SER A 25 -38.25 -30.67 -14.01
N ALA A 26 -37.12 -31.28 -13.72
CA ALA A 26 -36.38 -31.02 -12.51
C ALA A 26 -36.25 -29.50 -12.50
N ARG A 27 -37.09 -28.83 -11.69
CA ARG A 27 -36.83 -27.46 -11.25
C ARG A 27 -35.40 -27.54 -10.77
N THR A 28 -34.50 -27.00 -11.57
CA THR A 28 -33.14 -26.77 -11.17
C THR A 28 -33.22 -26.08 -9.82
N GLU A 29 -32.69 -26.71 -8.77
CA GLU A 29 -32.46 -26.15 -7.42
C GLU A 29 -31.49 -24.97 -7.46
N SER A 30 -31.52 -24.17 -8.53
CA SER A 30 -30.62 -23.02 -8.79
C SER A 30 -30.91 -21.81 -7.89
N GLY A 31 -31.85 -21.92 -6.95
CA GLY A 31 -32.20 -20.84 -6.03
C GLY A 31 -31.63 -20.94 -4.62
N GLU A 32 -31.06 -22.08 -4.19
CA GLU A 32 -30.63 -22.27 -2.81
C GLU A 32 -29.25 -21.66 -2.52
N PHE A 33 -28.33 -21.74 -3.47
CA PHE A 33 -26.98 -21.21 -3.34
C PHE A 33 -26.76 -20.02 -4.26
N VAL A 34 -26.12 -18.99 -3.72
CA VAL A 34 -25.75 -17.78 -4.46
C VAL A 34 -24.26 -17.58 -4.38
N THR A 35 -23.63 -17.33 -5.52
CA THR A 35 -22.19 -17.05 -5.58
C THR A 35 -21.93 -15.55 -5.74
N PHE A 36 -20.97 -15.05 -4.97
CA PHE A 36 -20.44 -13.69 -5.07
C PHE A 36 -18.94 -13.74 -5.33
N THR A 37 -18.46 -12.76 -6.07
CA THR A 37 -17.04 -12.55 -6.31
C THR A 37 -16.66 -11.15 -5.82
N ILE A 38 -15.63 -11.04 -4.98
CA ILE A 38 -15.04 -9.76 -4.66
C ILE A 38 -13.65 -9.72 -5.27
N LEU A 39 -13.42 -8.74 -6.13
CA LEU A 39 -12.12 -8.43 -6.72
C LEU A 39 -11.51 -7.29 -5.91
N THR A 40 -10.27 -7.44 -5.47
CA THR A 40 -9.61 -6.41 -4.66
C THR A 40 -8.25 -6.02 -5.22
N VAL A 41 -8.00 -4.71 -5.19
CA VAL A 41 -6.70 -4.09 -5.46
C VAL A 41 -6.30 -3.32 -4.21
N ASN A 42 -5.04 -3.37 -3.84
CA ASN A 42 -4.46 -2.63 -2.72
C ASN A 42 -3.10 -2.07 -3.12
N ASP A 43 -2.67 -1.01 -2.44
CA ASP A 43 -1.33 -0.42 -2.60
C ASP A 43 -0.99 -0.20 -4.10
N PHE A 44 -1.94 0.39 -4.84
CA PHE A 44 -1.79 0.63 -6.27
C PHE A 44 -0.72 1.69 -6.56
N HIS A 45 -0.57 2.66 -5.63
CA HIS A 45 0.48 3.67 -5.66
C HIS A 45 0.60 4.41 -6.99
N GLY A 46 -0.55 4.76 -7.58
CA GLY A 46 -0.60 5.52 -8.83
C GLY A 46 0.13 4.86 -9.99
N ALA A 47 0.26 3.54 -10.02
CA ALA A 47 0.96 2.79 -11.07
C ALA A 47 0.19 2.81 -12.40
N LEU A 48 0.03 4.02 -12.97
CA LEU A 48 -0.80 4.29 -14.15
C LEU A 48 -0.26 3.63 -15.40
N VAL A 49 1.07 3.66 -15.58
CA VAL A 49 1.75 3.21 -16.81
C VAL A 49 2.41 1.85 -16.56
N GLN A 50 2.45 1.03 -17.62
CA GLN A 50 3.25 -0.19 -17.58
C GLN A 50 4.73 0.14 -17.45
N GLU A 51 5.37 -0.38 -16.42
CA GLU A 51 6.78 -0.17 -16.16
C GLU A 51 7.39 -1.39 -15.46
N SER A 52 8.46 -1.97 -16.02
CA SER A 52 9.12 -3.16 -15.48
C SER A 52 8.10 -4.28 -15.19
N LYS A 53 7.90 -4.63 -13.91
CA LYS A 53 6.95 -5.67 -13.46
C LYS A 53 5.54 -5.14 -13.18
N ASN A 54 5.30 -3.85 -13.34
CA ASN A 54 3.98 -3.25 -13.12
C ASN A 54 3.17 -3.29 -14.41
N PRO A 55 1.98 -3.89 -14.45
CA PRO A 55 1.18 -4.00 -15.67
C PRO A 55 0.57 -2.69 -16.14
N GLY A 56 0.52 -1.68 -15.25
CA GLY A 56 -0.18 -0.43 -15.47
C GLY A 56 -1.71 -0.55 -15.37
N ALA A 57 -2.37 0.61 -15.26
CA ALA A 57 -3.81 0.67 -15.03
C ALA A 57 -4.63 0.15 -16.22
N ILE A 58 -4.13 0.26 -17.46
CA ILE A 58 -4.85 -0.19 -18.66
C ILE A 58 -5.11 -1.70 -18.62
N ARG A 59 -4.09 -2.49 -18.29
CA ARG A 59 -4.21 -3.95 -18.20
C ARG A 59 -4.98 -4.39 -16.97
N LEU A 60 -4.72 -3.72 -15.83
CA LEU A 60 -5.47 -3.97 -14.60
C LEU A 60 -6.96 -3.74 -14.79
N ALA A 61 -7.35 -2.62 -15.42
CA ALA A 61 -8.75 -2.30 -15.70
C ALA A 61 -9.40 -3.33 -16.63
N HIS A 62 -8.70 -3.74 -17.69
CA HIS A 62 -9.20 -4.77 -18.60
C HIS A 62 -9.44 -6.08 -17.84
N TYR A 63 -8.46 -6.55 -17.05
CA TYR A 63 -8.60 -7.76 -16.25
C TYR A 63 -9.80 -7.69 -15.29
N LEU A 64 -9.94 -6.56 -14.57
CA LEU A 64 -11.05 -6.39 -13.61
C LEU A 64 -12.42 -6.41 -14.31
N LYS A 65 -12.53 -5.78 -15.48
CA LYS A 65 -13.77 -5.78 -16.29
C LYS A 65 -14.08 -7.15 -16.86
N ASP A 66 -13.08 -7.90 -17.33
CA ASP A 66 -13.27 -9.27 -17.83
C ASP A 66 -13.76 -10.20 -16.71
N GLU A 67 -13.16 -10.11 -15.53
CA GLU A 67 -13.63 -10.88 -14.37
C GLU A 67 -15.03 -10.44 -13.91
N TYR A 68 -15.35 -9.14 -14.00
CA TYR A 68 -16.67 -8.61 -13.65
C TYR A 68 -17.78 -9.19 -14.55
N VAL A 69 -17.55 -9.30 -15.87
CA VAL A 69 -18.56 -9.79 -16.80
C VAL A 69 -18.90 -11.28 -16.65
N LEU A 70 -18.05 -12.05 -15.94
CA LEU A 70 -18.34 -13.46 -15.63
C LEU A 70 -19.51 -13.62 -14.64
N ASN A 71 -19.75 -12.63 -13.77
CA ASN A 71 -20.83 -12.65 -12.77
C ASN A 71 -21.24 -11.22 -12.37
N PRO A 72 -21.81 -10.40 -13.29
CA PRO A 72 -22.00 -8.95 -13.05
C PRO A 72 -22.90 -8.65 -11.85
N GLU A 73 -23.97 -9.44 -11.69
CA GLU A 73 -24.91 -9.27 -10.58
C GLU A 73 -24.35 -9.70 -9.22
N GLY A 74 -23.29 -10.53 -9.21
CA GLY A 74 -22.67 -11.05 -7.98
C GLY A 74 -21.27 -10.51 -7.71
N THR A 75 -20.70 -9.67 -8.60
CA THR A 75 -19.33 -9.18 -8.45
C THR A 75 -19.29 -7.78 -7.85
N LEU A 76 -18.31 -7.56 -6.98
CA LEU A 76 -17.91 -6.28 -6.41
C LEU A 76 -16.42 -6.07 -6.64
N ILE A 77 -16.03 -4.85 -7.01
CA ILE A 77 -14.62 -4.44 -7.14
C ILE A 77 -14.33 -3.44 -6.02
N VAL A 78 -13.27 -3.67 -5.23
CA VAL A 78 -12.95 -2.83 -4.08
C VAL A 78 -11.47 -2.49 -4.02
N GLY A 79 -11.15 -1.31 -3.44
CA GLY A 79 -9.78 -0.86 -3.17
C GLY A 79 -9.45 -0.99 -1.68
N ALA A 80 -8.30 -1.56 -1.33
CA ALA A 80 -7.91 -1.71 0.07
C ALA A 80 -6.85 -0.67 0.52
N GLY A 81 -6.94 0.56 0.01
CA GLY A 81 -6.14 1.73 0.41
C GLY A 81 -4.79 1.86 -0.30
N ASP A 82 -4.13 2.99 -0.07
CA ASP A 82 -2.87 3.40 -0.69
C ASP A 82 -2.92 3.35 -2.23
N MET A 83 -3.99 3.97 -2.78
CA MET A 83 -4.25 3.90 -4.21
C MET A 83 -3.52 5.00 -4.99
N PHE A 84 -3.24 6.17 -4.40
CA PHE A 84 -2.97 7.40 -5.14
C PHE A 84 -1.48 7.71 -5.31
N GLN A 85 -0.71 7.79 -4.22
CA GLN A 85 0.67 8.28 -4.18
C GLN A 85 1.65 7.22 -4.66
N GLY A 86 2.62 7.60 -5.52
CA GLY A 86 3.77 6.75 -5.85
C GLY A 86 4.33 6.91 -7.26
N THR A 87 3.60 7.51 -8.20
CA THR A 87 4.14 7.84 -9.53
C THR A 87 3.92 9.31 -9.87
N ILE A 88 4.82 9.88 -10.68
CA ILE A 88 4.83 11.32 -10.95
C ILE A 88 3.50 11.84 -11.53
N ASP A 89 2.87 11.07 -12.45
CA ASP A 89 1.61 11.50 -13.08
C ASP A 89 0.46 11.50 -12.07
N SER A 90 0.46 10.57 -11.11
CA SER A 90 -0.50 10.56 -10.02
C SER A 90 -0.17 11.63 -8.97
N ASP A 91 1.10 11.77 -8.58
CA ASP A 91 1.52 12.67 -7.51
C ASP A 91 1.31 14.13 -7.86
N LEU A 92 1.66 14.55 -9.09
CA LEU A 92 1.46 15.93 -9.56
C LEU A 92 -0.02 16.30 -9.65
N LEU A 93 -0.88 15.33 -9.96
CA LEU A 93 -2.34 15.48 -10.04
C LEU A 93 -3.05 15.01 -8.77
N LYS A 94 -2.28 14.72 -7.69
CA LYS A 94 -2.79 14.39 -6.35
C LYS A 94 -3.84 13.28 -6.38
N GLY A 95 -3.59 12.21 -7.14
CA GLY A 95 -4.43 11.02 -7.24
C GLY A 95 -5.68 11.16 -8.10
N GLU A 96 -5.94 12.32 -8.72
CA GLU A 96 -7.11 12.56 -9.57
C GLU A 96 -7.28 11.50 -10.66
N PRO A 97 -6.24 11.15 -11.47
CA PRO A 97 -6.38 10.16 -12.53
C PRO A 97 -6.71 8.76 -12.01
N VAL A 98 -6.23 8.42 -10.81
CA VAL A 98 -6.53 7.11 -10.20
C VAL A 98 -8.00 7.00 -9.84
N VAL A 99 -8.59 8.06 -9.23
CA VAL A 99 -10.03 8.08 -8.92
C VAL A 99 -10.86 8.01 -10.20
N SER A 100 -10.48 8.75 -11.25
CA SER A 100 -11.16 8.70 -12.57
C SER A 100 -11.12 7.29 -13.18
N ILE A 101 -10.00 6.57 -13.05
CA ILE A 101 -9.88 5.17 -13.48
C ILE A 101 -10.76 4.26 -12.62
N MET A 102 -10.77 4.41 -11.29
CA MET A 102 -11.59 3.62 -10.39
C MET A 102 -13.09 3.80 -10.67
N ASN A 103 -13.54 5.04 -10.95
CA ASN A 103 -14.91 5.32 -11.40
C ASN A 103 -15.23 4.59 -12.71
N ASN A 104 -14.33 4.67 -13.70
CA ASN A 104 -14.52 4.01 -15.00
C ASN A 104 -14.57 2.48 -14.91
N VAL A 105 -13.79 1.88 -14.00
CA VAL A 105 -13.78 0.43 -13.75
C VAL A 105 -15.01 -0.02 -12.96
N GLY A 106 -15.63 0.88 -12.20
CA GLY A 106 -16.81 0.58 -11.38
C GLY A 106 -16.47 0.01 -10.01
N PHE A 107 -15.52 0.63 -9.30
CA PHE A 107 -15.26 0.30 -7.91
C PHE A 107 -16.51 0.55 -7.06
N ALA A 108 -16.79 -0.37 -6.12
CA ALA A 108 -17.93 -0.26 -5.21
C ALA A 108 -17.58 0.46 -3.91
N ALA A 109 -16.33 0.38 -3.47
CA ALA A 109 -15.82 1.02 -2.27
C ALA A 109 -14.29 1.01 -2.25
N MET A 110 -13.69 1.87 -1.40
CA MET A 110 -12.26 1.87 -1.09
C MET A 110 -12.06 2.07 0.41
N ALA A 111 -11.19 1.28 1.05
CA ALA A 111 -10.68 1.59 2.38
C ALA A 111 -9.66 2.72 2.31
N VAL A 112 -9.62 3.58 3.33
CA VAL A 112 -8.62 4.65 3.43
C VAL A 112 -7.32 4.07 3.97
N GLY A 113 -6.21 4.24 3.22
CA GLY A 113 -4.86 3.92 3.66
C GLY A 113 -4.15 5.14 4.28
N ASN A 114 -2.86 4.98 4.59
CA ASN A 114 -2.09 6.09 5.16
C ASN A 114 -1.61 7.08 4.09
N HIS A 115 -1.36 6.64 2.87
CA HIS A 115 -0.93 7.50 1.76
C HIS A 115 -2.07 8.33 1.15
N GLU A 116 -3.31 8.08 1.46
CA GLU A 116 -4.41 9.00 1.12
C GLU A 116 -4.29 10.35 1.82
N PHE A 117 -3.47 10.47 2.87
CA PHE A 117 -3.21 11.71 3.58
C PHE A 117 -1.99 12.49 3.10
N ASP A 118 -1.22 12.00 2.14
CA ASP A 118 0.07 12.58 1.75
C ASP A 118 -0.01 14.04 1.26
N TRP A 119 -1.18 14.45 0.76
CA TRP A 119 -1.44 15.84 0.34
C TRP A 119 -2.45 16.57 1.25
N GLY A 120 -2.65 16.05 2.46
CA GLY A 120 -3.54 16.63 3.46
C GLY A 120 -5.00 16.20 3.31
N ARG A 121 -5.76 16.54 4.35
CA ARG A 121 -7.18 16.13 4.49
C ARG A 121 -8.11 16.79 3.46
N GLU A 122 -7.75 17.97 2.95
CA GLU A 122 -8.52 18.68 1.94
C GLU A 122 -8.52 17.89 0.63
N ILE A 123 -7.35 17.41 0.20
CA ILE A 123 -7.22 16.57 -1.00
C ILE A 123 -7.92 15.23 -0.81
N LEU A 124 -7.77 14.59 0.36
CA LEU A 124 -8.54 13.37 0.65
C LEU A 124 -10.06 13.60 0.50
N ARG A 125 -10.58 14.72 1.01
CA ARG A 125 -11.99 15.08 0.85
C ARG A 125 -12.36 15.31 -0.61
N GLU A 126 -11.55 16.04 -1.38
CA GLU A 126 -11.77 16.26 -2.82
C GLU A 126 -11.81 14.93 -3.58
N ARG A 127 -10.88 14.02 -3.32
CA ARG A 127 -10.86 12.70 -3.96
C ARG A 127 -12.08 11.86 -3.58
N ALA A 128 -12.49 11.92 -2.30
CA ALA A 128 -13.71 11.24 -1.86
C ALA A 128 -14.99 11.81 -2.49
N GLN A 129 -15.01 13.12 -2.83
CA GLN A 129 -16.12 13.75 -3.54
C GLN A 129 -16.09 13.47 -5.05
N GLN A 130 -14.92 13.31 -5.65
CA GLN A 130 -14.74 12.94 -7.06
C GLN A 130 -15.17 11.48 -7.33
N ALA A 131 -15.05 10.60 -6.32
CA ALA A 131 -15.34 9.18 -6.47
C ALA A 131 -16.86 8.91 -6.54
N ASP A 132 -17.27 8.06 -7.48
CA ASP A 132 -18.64 7.55 -7.59
C ASP A 132 -18.95 6.46 -6.54
N PHE A 133 -18.01 6.19 -5.65
CA PHE A 133 -18.06 5.17 -4.61
C PHE A 133 -17.57 5.75 -3.27
N PRO A 134 -18.02 5.21 -2.12
CA PRO A 134 -17.60 5.73 -0.82
C PRO A 134 -16.16 5.30 -0.46
N PHE A 135 -15.43 6.22 0.17
CA PHE A 135 -14.23 5.90 0.94
C PHE A 135 -14.65 5.45 2.34
N LEU A 136 -14.07 4.35 2.81
CA LEU A 136 -14.48 3.68 4.05
C LEU A 136 -13.36 3.67 5.10
N ALA A 137 -13.69 4.13 6.33
CA ALA A 137 -12.80 4.04 7.50
C ALA A 137 -13.61 4.19 8.79
N ALA A 138 -14.21 3.13 9.29
CA ALA A 138 -15.06 3.15 10.49
C ALA A 138 -14.29 3.53 11.76
N ASN A 139 -13.00 3.22 11.82
CA ASN A 139 -12.13 3.49 12.97
C ASN A 139 -11.39 4.83 12.89
N MET A 140 -11.61 5.63 11.85
CA MET A 140 -11.11 6.99 11.73
C MET A 140 -12.10 7.97 12.35
N ILE A 141 -11.73 8.55 13.51
CA ILE A 141 -12.62 9.39 14.31
C ILE A 141 -12.07 10.81 14.41
N GLU A 142 -12.89 11.78 14.07
CA GLU A 142 -12.59 13.21 14.20
C GLU A 142 -12.61 13.62 15.69
N LYS A 143 -11.51 14.21 16.17
CA LYS A 143 -11.35 14.53 17.61
C LYS A 143 -12.41 15.50 18.14
N GLY A 144 -12.85 16.46 17.33
CA GLY A 144 -13.83 17.47 17.74
C GLY A 144 -15.25 16.94 17.86
N THR A 145 -15.64 15.98 17.01
CA THR A 145 -17.02 15.46 16.94
C THR A 145 -17.18 14.07 17.52
N ASN A 146 -16.09 13.31 17.71
CA ASN A 146 -16.07 11.89 18.03
C ASN A 146 -16.85 11.01 17.02
N LYS A 147 -16.95 11.45 15.78
CA LYS A 147 -17.63 10.75 14.67
C LYS A 147 -16.66 10.50 13.51
N VAL A 148 -17.01 9.57 12.66
CA VAL A 148 -16.36 9.42 11.34
C VAL A 148 -16.56 10.73 10.56
N PRO A 149 -15.52 11.27 9.88
CA PRO A 149 -15.65 12.48 9.06
C PRO A 149 -16.77 12.35 8.03
N SER A 150 -17.49 13.43 7.74
CA SER A 150 -18.70 13.40 6.89
C SER A 150 -18.45 12.93 5.45
N TYR A 151 -17.23 13.07 4.95
CA TYR A 151 -16.81 12.65 3.61
C TYR A 151 -16.28 11.20 3.55
N ILE A 152 -16.22 10.52 4.71
CA ILE A 152 -15.87 9.11 4.85
C ILE A 152 -17.09 8.36 5.38
N LYS A 153 -17.28 7.12 4.96
CA LYS A 153 -18.34 6.26 5.52
C LYS A 153 -17.72 5.19 6.42
N PRO A 154 -18.42 4.76 7.50
CA PRO A 154 -17.95 3.64 8.30
C PRO A 154 -18.08 2.31 7.58
N TYR A 155 -19.10 2.15 6.77
CA TYR A 155 -19.40 0.95 6.00
C TYR A 155 -20.27 1.28 4.79
N LEU A 156 -20.39 0.31 3.90
CA LEU A 156 -21.33 0.27 2.78
C LEU A 156 -22.18 -1.00 2.91
N ILE A 157 -23.49 -0.92 2.66
CA ILE A 157 -24.35 -2.08 2.46
C ILE A 157 -24.80 -2.07 1.00
N VAL A 158 -24.51 -3.16 0.29
CA VAL A 158 -24.96 -3.38 -1.08
C VAL A 158 -25.85 -4.61 -1.12
N GLU A 159 -26.87 -4.57 -1.95
CA GLU A 159 -27.68 -5.75 -2.23
C GLU A 159 -27.26 -6.36 -3.57
N LYS A 160 -26.87 -7.61 -3.56
CA LYS A 160 -26.48 -8.39 -4.73
C LYS A 160 -27.29 -9.68 -4.75
N LYS A 161 -27.97 -9.97 -5.85
CA LYS A 161 -28.81 -11.18 -5.99
C LYS A 161 -29.77 -11.38 -4.80
N GLY A 162 -30.31 -10.29 -4.24
CA GLY A 162 -31.24 -10.32 -3.09
C GLY A 162 -30.60 -10.66 -1.73
N VAL A 163 -29.26 -10.58 -1.62
CA VAL A 163 -28.52 -10.76 -0.37
C VAL A 163 -27.80 -9.44 -0.01
N LYS A 164 -27.98 -8.98 1.21
CA LYS A 164 -27.32 -7.76 1.71
C LYS A 164 -25.91 -8.08 2.22
N ILE A 165 -24.93 -7.49 1.57
CA ILE A 165 -23.51 -7.60 1.91
C ILE A 165 -23.07 -6.27 2.54
N ALA A 166 -22.61 -6.32 3.78
CA ALA A 166 -22.00 -5.17 4.47
C ALA A 166 -20.47 -5.22 4.28
N ILE A 167 -19.90 -4.08 3.89
CA ILE A 167 -18.46 -3.88 3.74
C ILE A 167 -18.04 -2.84 4.78
N ILE A 168 -17.34 -3.26 5.83
CA ILE A 168 -16.83 -2.38 6.88
C ILE A 168 -15.44 -1.89 6.47
N GLY A 169 -15.22 -0.57 6.44
CA GLY A 169 -13.91 0.01 6.18
C GLY A 169 -13.05 0.14 7.43
N ILE A 170 -11.77 -0.25 7.36
CA ILE A 170 -10.80 -0.12 8.46
C ILE A 170 -9.49 0.46 7.94
N ALA A 171 -9.11 1.62 8.45
CA ALA A 171 -7.79 2.20 8.26
C ALA A 171 -6.78 1.64 9.26
N THR A 172 -5.50 1.55 8.89
CA THR A 172 -4.47 1.15 9.85
C THR A 172 -4.30 2.21 10.95
N PRO A 173 -4.27 1.82 12.24
CA PRO A 173 -3.86 2.73 13.31
C PRO A 173 -2.46 3.32 13.15
N GLU A 174 -1.58 2.67 12.38
CA GLU A 174 -0.26 3.19 12.04
C GLU A 174 -0.31 4.50 11.26
N THR A 175 -1.44 4.83 10.61
CA THR A 175 -1.66 6.13 9.93
C THR A 175 -1.34 7.30 10.86
N ALA A 176 -1.56 7.17 12.16
CA ALA A 176 -1.24 8.21 13.14
C ALA A 176 0.24 8.65 13.16
N TYR A 177 1.15 7.78 12.69
CA TYR A 177 2.60 8.05 12.63
C TYR A 177 3.25 7.71 11.28
N LYS A 178 2.52 7.05 10.36
CA LYS A 178 2.97 6.79 8.98
C LYS A 178 2.60 7.91 8.03
N ALA A 179 1.51 8.64 8.28
CA ALA A 179 1.17 9.85 7.56
C ALA A 179 1.79 11.08 8.25
N HIS A 180 1.90 12.20 7.52
CA HIS A 180 2.43 13.43 8.10
C HIS A 180 1.56 13.88 9.29
N PRO A 181 2.12 14.05 10.50
CA PRO A 181 1.34 14.30 11.72
C PRO A 181 0.40 15.52 11.61
N GLN A 182 0.81 16.57 10.92
CA GLN A 182 -0.03 17.75 10.69
C GLN A 182 -1.33 17.41 9.96
N PHE A 183 -1.29 16.44 9.02
CA PHE A 183 -2.44 16.07 8.19
C PHE A 183 -3.43 15.16 8.91
N VAL A 184 -2.93 14.41 9.90
CA VAL A 184 -3.74 13.44 10.67
C VAL A 184 -4.03 13.89 12.10
N SER A 185 -3.48 15.03 12.55
CA SER A 185 -3.63 15.53 13.94
C SER A 185 -5.08 15.73 14.39
N ALA A 186 -5.99 16.00 13.45
CA ALA A 186 -7.42 16.15 13.71
C ALA A 186 -8.15 14.82 13.98
N TYR A 187 -7.50 13.67 13.72
CA TYR A 187 -8.13 12.34 13.79
C TYR A 187 -7.53 11.48 14.89
N ARG A 188 -8.28 10.45 15.26
CA ARG A 188 -7.83 9.29 16.04
C ARG A 188 -8.20 8.06 15.26
N PHE A 189 -7.26 7.13 15.15
CA PHE A 189 -7.48 5.81 14.57
C PHE A 189 -7.68 4.84 15.74
N ILE A 190 -8.94 4.50 16.03
CA ILE A 190 -9.29 3.67 17.18
C ILE A 190 -9.13 2.18 16.85
N ASP A 191 -9.20 1.34 17.90
CA ASP A 191 -8.98 -0.10 17.80
C ASP A 191 -9.89 -0.78 16.75
N PRO A 192 -9.32 -1.43 15.71
CA PRO A 192 -10.08 -2.08 14.65
C PRO A 192 -11.08 -3.13 15.13
N ALA A 193 -10.69 -3.98 16.09
CA ALA A 193 -11.56 -5.06 16.56
C ALA A 193 -12.76 -4.52 17.34
N LYS A 194 -12.55 -3.54 18.21
CA LYS A 194 -13.65 -2.86 18.94
C LYS A 194 -14.59 -2.18 17.96
N THR A 195 -14.05 -1.56 16.91
CA THR A 195 -14.84 -0.90 15.86
C THR A 195 -15.71 -1.89 15.11
N VAL A 196 -15.15 -3.00 14.62
CA VAL A 196 -15.92 -4.05 13.95
C VAL A 196 -17.04 -4.57 14.86
N HIS A 197 -16.71 -4.95 16.09
CA HIS A 197 -17.71 -5.45 17.05
C HIS A 197 -18.85 -4.46 17.30
N SER A 198 -18.56 -3.16 17.40
CA SER A 198 -19.59 -2.15 17.64
C SER A 198 -20.58 -1.98 16.49
N LEU A 199 -20.16 -2.29 15.26
CA LEU A 199 -20.98 -2.17 14.05
C LEU A 199 -21.85 -3.41 13.77
N LEU A 200 -21.42 -4.61 14.17
CA LEU A 200 -22.15 -5.85 13.85
C LEU A 200 -23.64 -5.83 14.24
N PRO A 201 -24.05 -5.36 15.44
CA PRO A 201 -25.47 -5.30 15.80
C PRO A 201 -26.28 -4.38 14.89
N GLU A 202 -25.70 -3.25 14.49
CA GLU A 202 -26.34 -2.28 13.59
C GLU A 202 -26.51 -2.86 12.19
N LEU A 203 -25.44 -3.46 11.63
CA LEU A 203 -25.48 -4.10 10.32
C LEU A 203 -26.52 -5.22 10.27
N LYS A 204 -26.60 -6.03 11.34
CA LYS A 204 -27.63 -7.07 11.47
C LYS A 204 -29.04 -6.48 11.48
N ARG A 205 -29.29 -5.37 12.21
CA ARG A 205 -30.60 -4.68 12.19
C ARG A 205 -30.97 -4.16 10.81
N GLN A 206 -29.99 -3.71 10.02
CA GLN A 206 -30.18 -3.28 8.64
C GLN A 206 -30.34 -4.46 7.64
N GLY A 207 -30.27 -5.69 8.15
CA GLY A 207 -30.49 -6.90 7.38
C GLY A 207 -29.26 -7.42 6.64
N ALA A 208 -28.05 -7.00 7.03
CA ALA A 208 -26.83 -7.56 6.46
C ALA A 208 -26.69 -9.05 6.79
N GLU A 209 -26.46 -9.85 5.77
CA GLU A 209 -26.35 -11.31 5.83
C GLU A 209 -24.91 -11.78 5.64
N VAL A 210 -24.11 -11.00 4.95
CA VAL A 210 -22.66 -11.21 4.75
C VAL A 210 -21.92 -9.97 5.22
N VAL A 211 -20.87 -10.16 6.02
CA VAL A 211 -20.00 -9.07 6.48
C VAL A 211 -18.61 -9.27 5.91
N VAL A 212 -18.09 -8.29 5.20
CA VAL A 212 -16.73 -8.20 4.67
C VAL A 212 -16.01 -7.09 5.40
N VAL A 213 -14.78 -7.33 5.85
CA VAL A 213 -13.91 -6.27 6.36
C VAL A 213 -12.95 -5.88 5.26
N LEU A 214 -13.10 -4.66 4.73
CA LEU A 214 -12.21 -4.04 3.76
C LEU A 214 -11.25 -3.14 4.52
N SER A 215 -9.99 -3.51 4.60
CA SER A 215 -9.04 -2.84 5.48
C SER A 215 -7.74 -2.50 4.80
N HIS A 216 -7.11 -1.42 5.28
CA HIS A 216 -5.72 -1.14 4.99
C HIS A 216 -4.85 -1.55 6.18
N LEU A 217 -4.90 -2.85 6.52
CA LEU A 217 -4.13 -3.47 7.61
C LEU A 217 -3.10 -4.43 7.02
N GLY A 218 -1.84 -4.33 7.50
CA GLY A 218 -0.76 -5.19 7.01
C GLY A 218 -0.87 -6.63 7.46
N CYS A 219 -0.42 -7.57 6.60
CA CYS A 219 -0.19 -8.96 6.97
C CYS A 219 0.97 -9.56 6.18
N GLU A 220 1.65 -10.52 6.78
CA GLU A 220 2.76 -11.24 6.16
C GLU A 220 2.79 -12.70 6.61
N LEU A 221 3.37 -13.57 5.78
CA LEU A 221 3.62 -14.96 6.13
C LEU A 221 4.99 -15.07 6.82
N ASP A 222 5.00 -15.49 8.06
CA ASP A 222 6.22 -15.93 8.73
C ASP A 222 6.65 -17.27 8.14
N LYS A 223 7.74 -17.26 7.37
CA LYS A 223 8.25 -18.46 6.68
C LYS A 223 8.78 -19.52 7.62
N GLN A 224 9.19 -19.17 8.85
CA GLN A 224 9.72 -20.11 9.84
C GLN A 224 8.60 -20.89 10.52
N THR A 225 7.51 -20.20 10.86
CA THR A 225 6.38 -20.78 11.58
C THR A 225 5.21 -21.16 10.67
N ASN A 226 5.26 -20.74 9.41
CA ASN A 226 4.18 -20.85 8.43
C ASN A 226 2.85 -20.24 8.94
N THR A 227 2.95 -19.16 9.74
CA THR A 227 1.79 -18.46 10.30
C THR A 227 1.66 -17.07 9.71
N ILE A 228 0.42 -16.62 9.52
CA ILE A 228 0.13 -15.24 9.11
C ILE A 228 0.19 -14.37 10.36
N ARG A 229 0.93 -13.26 10.25
CA ARG A 229 1.06 -12.25 11.32
C ARG A 229 0.84 -10.84 10.75
N GLY A 230 0.79 -9.85 11.63
CA GLY A 230 0.50 -8.45 11.30
C GLY A 230 -0.88 -8.02 11.79
N GLU A 231 -1.25 -6.76 11.47
CA GLU A 231 -2.47 -6.14 11.99
C GLU A 231 -3.75 -6.88 11.55
N ALA A 232 -3.82 -7.34 10.28
CA ALA A 232 -4.98 -8.09 9.78
C ALA A 232 -5.14 -9.44 10.50
N ALA A 233 -4.03 -10.13 10.81
CA ALA A 233 -4.05 -11.36 11.61
C ALA A 233 -4.46 -11.11 13.06
N LEU A 234 -3.98 -10.02 13.67
CA LEU A 234 -4.41 -9.59 15.02
C LEU A 234 -5.90 -9.26 15.04
N LEU A 235 -6.43 -8.62 13.99
CA LEU A 235 -7.86 -8.37 13.85
C LEU A 235 -8.63 -9.70 13.77
N ALA A 236 -8.24 -10.62 12.90
CA ALA A 236 -8.90 -11.93 12.72
C ALA A 236 -8.95 -12.74 14.02
N ASN A 237 -7.92 -12.68 14.87
CA ASN A 237 -7.90 -13.34 16.17
C ASN A 237 -8.86 -12.73 17.20
N ARG A 238 -9.34 -11.51 16.96
CA ARG A 238 -10.13 -10.74 17.93
C ARG A 238 -11.57 -10.49 17.49
N ILE A 239 -11.96 -10.89 16.27
CA ILE A 239 -13.33 -10.72 15.78
C ILE A 239 -13.97 -12.05 15.40
N SER A 240 -15.29 -12.02 15.23
CA SER A 240 -16.10 -13.10 14.65
C SER A 240 -17.16 -12.50 13.76
N GLY A 241 -17.77 -13.31 12.90
CA GLY A 241 -18.89 -12.89 12.05
C GLY A 241 -18.49 -12.18 10.76
N ALA A 242 -17.20 -11.99 10.47
CA ALA A 242 -16.73 -11.57 9.17
C ALA A 242 -16.51 -12.80 8.27
N ALA A 243 -16.97 -12.73 7.02
CA ALA A 243 -16.75 -13.76 6.02
C ALA A 243 -15.31 -13.75 5.49
N VAL A 244 -14.70 -12.58 5.39
CA VAL A 244 -13.32 -12.37 4.90
C VAL A 244 -12.78 -11.03 5.38
N ILE A 245 -11.47 -10.95 5.56
CA ILE A 245 -10.71 -9.72 5.73
C ILE A 245 -9.88 -9.49 4.47
N ILE A 246 -10.11 -8.35 3.82
CA ILE A 246 -9.29 -7.85 2.72
C ILE A 246 -8.27 -6.88 3.32
N ALA A 247 -6.99 -7.10 3.03
CA ALA A 247 -5.84 -6.44 3.65
C ALA A 247 -5.04 -5.60 2.63
N GLY A 248 -4.17 -4.71 3.12
CA GLY A 248 -3.26 -3.87 2.34
C GLY A 248 -1.99 -3.53 3.15
N HIS A 249 -1.34 -2.40 2.87
CA HIS A 249 -0.28 -1.78 3.66
C HIS A 249 1.11 -2.47 3.61
N SER A 250 1.19 -3.77 3.75
CA SER A 250 2.49 -4.49 3.81
C SER A 250 3.01 -4.94 2.44
N HIS A 251 2.31 -4.65 1.36
CA HIS A 251 2.69 -4.97 -0.03
C HIS A 251 2.91 -6.47 -0.31
N THR A 252 2.42 -7.34 0.55
CA THR A 252 2.60 -8.80 0.38
C THR A 252 1.53 -9.40 -0.53
N LYS A 253 1.87 -10.46 -1.26
CA LYS A 253 0.90 -11.34 -1.89
C LYS A 253 0.58 -12.48 -0.93
N LEU A 254 -0.65 -12.53 -0.43
CA LEU A 254 -1.05 -13.50 0.57
C LEU A 254 -2.54 -13.87 0.42
N ALA A 255 -2.83 -15.15 0.50
CA ALA A 255 -4.15 -15.69 0.72
C ALA A 255 -4.04 -16.82 1.77
N GLY A 256 -4.79 -16.71 2.86
CA GLY A 256 -4.72 -17.70 3.93
C GLY A 256 -5.83 -17.49 4.96
N THR A 257 -5.76 -18.19 6.08
CA THR A 257 -6.81 -18.17 7.11
C THR A 257 -6.21 -18.00 8.49
N VAL A 258 -6.80 -17.13 9.32
CA VAL A 258 -6.44 -16.94 10.72
C VAL A 258 -7.73 -17.03 11.53
N ASN A 259 -7.75 -17.85 12.58
CA ASN A 259 -8.91 -18.03 13.44
C ASN A 259 -10.23 -18.32 12.66
N GLY A 260 -10.14 -19.12 11.60
CA GLY A 260 -11.29 -19.46 10.74
C GLY A 260 -11.74 -18.33 9.79
N ILE A 261 -11.12 -17.15 9.80
CA ILE A 261 -11.44 -16.04 8.90
C ILE A 261 -10.39 -15.98 7.79
N PRO A 262 -10.80 -16.11 6.50
CA PRO A 262 -9.92 -15.90 5.37
C PRO A 262 -9.37 -14.48 5.33
N ILE A 263 -8.08 -14.34 5.01
CA ILE A 263 -7.39 -13.05 4.79
C ILE A 263 -6.78 -13.07 3.39
N ILE A 264 -6.89 -11.96 2.66
CA ILE A 264 -6.31 -11.80 1.33
C ILE A 264 -5.65 -10.43 1.18
N GLN A 265 -4.46 -10.40 0.57
CA GLN A 265 -3.75 -9.20 0.17
C GLN A 265 -3.09 -9.42 -1.20
N ALA A 266 -3.24 -8.47 -2.12
CA ALA A 266 -2.92 -8.64 -3.54
C ALA A 266 -1.56 -8.04 -3.97
N GLY A 267 -0.63 -7.85 -3.05
CA GLY A 267 0.67 -7.25 -3.37
C GLY A 267 0.59 -5.74 -3.49
N TYR A 268 1.12 -5.16 -4.57
CA TYR A 268 1.18 -3.72 -4.79
C TYR A 268 1.33 -3.37 -6.29
N ASN A 269 1.17 -2.09 -6.64
CA ASN A 269 1.33 -1.53 -7.99
C ASN A 269 0.48 -2.24 -9.06
N GLY A 270 -0.67 -2.79 -8.69
CA GLY A 270 -1.57 -3.48 -9.61
C GLY A 270 -1.01 -4.76 -10.24
N ARG A 271 0.08 -5.34 -9.67
CA ARG A 271 0.71 -6.58 -10.18
C ARG A 271 -0.17 -7.80 -10.04
N ALA A 272 -1.12 -7.74 -9.13
CA ALA A 272 -2.06 -8.82 -8.88
C ALA A 272 -3.42 -8.28 -8.45
N VAL A 273 -4.44 -9.13 -8.57
CA VAL A 273 -5.80 -8.92 -8.07
C VAL A 273 -6.12 -10.03 -7.08
N GLY A 274 -6.64 -9.66 -5.92
CA GLY A 274 -7.21 -10.60 -4.98
C GLY A 274 -8.63 -10.98 -5.44
N LYS A 275 -8.92 -12.26 -5.46
CA LYS A 275 -10.22 -12.80 -5.83
C LYS A 275 -10.80 -13.58 -4.66
N VAL A 276 -11.95 -13.16 -4.15
CA VAL A 276 -12.70 -13.83 -3.07
C VAL A 276 -13.99 -14.36 -3.66
N ASN A 277 -14.15 -15.68 -3.71
CA ASN A 277 -15.38 -16.34 -4.11
C ASN A 277 -16.13 -16.80 -2.87
N LEU A 278 -17.36 -16.31 -2.71
CA LEU A 278 -18.26 -16.62 -1.60
C LEU A 278 -19.43 -17.44 -2.11
N VAL A 279 -19.79 -18.50 -1.39
CA VAL A 279 -21.03 -19.24 -1.60
C VAL A 279 -21.93 -19.00 -0.41
N TYR A 280 -23.11 -18.46 -0.66
CA TYR A 280 -24.12 -18.17 0.35
C TYR A 280 -25.31 -19.12 0.19
N SER A 281 -25.76 -19.74 1.29
CA SER A 281 -26.97 -20.56 1.34
C SER A 281 -28.14 -19.71 1.78
N ARG A 282 -29.18 -19.58 0.93
CA ARG A 282 -30.42 -18.88 1.25
C ARG A 282 -31.20 -19.59 2.33
N ALA A 283 -31.24 -20.94 2.28
CA ALA A 283 -31.93 -21.75 3.27
C ALA A 283 -31.35 -21.58 4.67
N ASN A 284 -30.03 -21.56 4.78
CA ASN A 284 -29.32 -21.41 6.04
C ASN A 284 -29.02 -19.94 6.42
N ARG A 285 -29.25 -19.00 5.51
CA ARG A 285 -28.94 -17.56 5.67
C ARG A 285 -27.51 -17.30 6.13
N LYS A 286 -26.54 -18.01 5.54
CA LYS A 286 -25.13 -17.91 5.89
C LYS A 286 -24.19 -18.21 4.72
N VAL A 287 -22.99 -17.66 4.80
CA VAL A 287 -21.87 -18.06 3.95
C VAL A 287 -21.46 -19.48 4.34
N ILE A 288 -21.39 -20.37 3.37
CA ILE A 288 -21.00 -21.77 3.55
C ILE A 288 -19.61 -22.10 3.02
N SER A 289 -19.08 -21.25 2.13
CA SER A 289 -17.74 -21.40 1.58
C SER A 289 -17.15 -20.04 1.23
N VAL A 290 -15.87 -19.86 1.50
CA VAL A 290 -15.06 -18.73 1.05
C VAL A 290 -13.75 -19.26 0.51
N VAL A 291 -13.46 -18.94 -0.75
CA VAL A 291 -12.20 -19.31 -1.41
C VAL A 291 -11.49 -18.03 -1.82
N THR A 292 -10.24 -17.88 -1.38
CA THR A 292 -9.39 -16.73 -1.71
C THR A 292 -8.25 -17.14 -2.62
N ASN A 293 -7.96 -16.33 -3.64
CA ASN A 293 -6.85 -16.52 -4.57
C ASN A 293 -6.26 -15.17 -4.98
N VAL A 294 -4.95 -15.10 -5.16
CA VAL A 294 -4.25 -13.93 -5.69
C VAL A 294 -3.80 -14.24 -7.12
N ALA A 295 -4.40 -13.56 -8.09
CA ALA A 295 -4.12 -13.73 -9.51
C ALA A 295 -3.14 -12.63 -9.98
N GLU A 296 -2.02 -13.01 -10.58
CA GLU A 296 -1.08 -12.06 -11.19
C GLU A 296 -1.64 -11.53 -12.49
N ILE A 297 -1.40 -10.23 -12.76
CA ILE A 297 -1.80 -9.60 -14.01
C ILE A 297 -0.71 -9.84 -15.05
N PRO A 298 -1.02 -10.46 -16.20
CA PRO A 298 -0.06 -10.66 -17.26
C PRO A 298 0.48 -9.33 -17.82
N LEU A 299 1.77 -9.29 -18.09
CA LEU A 299 2.41 -8.13 -18.72
C LEU A 299 2.20 -8.09 -20.24
N GLU A 300 1.80 -9.21 -20.83
CA GLU A 300 1.54 -9.38 -22.26
C GLU A 300 0.21 -10.10 -22.49
N GLY A 301 -0.32 -10.05 -23.69
CA GLY A 301 -1.48 -10.84 -24.10
C GLY A 301 -2.86 -10.30 -23.68
N LEU A 302 -2.93 -9.29 -22.78
CA LEU A 302 -4.18 -8.61 -22.47
C LEU A 302 -4.44 -7.45 -23.43
N ALA A 303 -5.67 -7.32 -23.88
CA ALA A 303 -6.12 -6.12 -24.59
C ALA A 303 -6.05 -4.89 -23.68
N GLY A 304 -6.05 -3.70 -24.25
CA GLY A 304 -6.07 -2.46 -23.49
C GLY A 304 -7.48 -1.92 -23.26
N ASP A 305 -7.72 -1.28 -22.13
CA ASP A 305 -8.93 -0.52 -21.91
C ASP A 305 -8.78 0.90 -22.49
N LEU A 306 -9.56 1.19 -23.54
CA LEU A 306 -9.47 2.47 -24.27
C LEU A 306 -9.89 3.68 -23.43
N ALA A 307 -10.87 3.52 -22.54
CA ALA A 307 -11.32 4.62 -21.68
C ALA A 307 -10.22 4.98 -20.66
N VAL A 308 -9.64 3.97 -20.03
CA VAL A 308 -8.51 4.15 -19.11
C VAL A 308 -7.28 4.70 -19.84
N SER A 309 -7.02 4.24 -21.07
CA SER A 309 -5.92 4.81 -21.89
C SER A 309 -6.06 6.32 -22.10
N ARG A 310 -7.28 6.82 -22.36
CA ARG A 310 -7.54 8.27 -22.52
C ARG A 310 -7.27 9.04 -21.24
N ILE A 311 -7.73 8.53 -20.09
CA ILE A 311 -7.48 9.17 -18.78
C ILE A 311 -5.97 9.30 -18.54
N ILE A 312 -5.20 8.23 -18.82
CA ILE A 312 -3.75 8.25 -18.64
C ILE A 312 -3.08 9.24 -19.61
N GLN A 313 -3.48 9.27 -20.89
CA GLN A 313 -2.93 10.20 -21.88
C GLN A 313 -3.19 11.66 -21.48
N GLU A 314 -4.35 11.95 -20.95
CA GLU A 314 -4.67 13.28 -20.43
C GLU A 314 -3.78 13.64 -19.24
N ALA A 315 -3.64 12.77 -18.25
CA ALA A 315 -2.75 12.96 -17.12
C ALA A 315 -1.29 13.18 -17.55
N GLN A 316 -0.80 12.37 -18.49
CA GLN A 316 0.55 12.49 -19.04
C GLN A 316 0.74 13.81 -19.82
N SER A 317 -0.28 14.27 -20.54
CA SER A 317 -0.23 15.55 -21.26
C SER A 317 -0.09 16.73 -20.29
N GLN A 318 -0.82 16.71 -19.18
CA GLN A 318 -0.75 17.75 -18.14
C GLN A 318 0.61 17.81 -17.45
N THR A 319 1.31 16.68 -17.33
CA THR A 319 2.57 16.57 -16.59
C THR A 319 3.82 16.59 -17.49
N ALA A 320 3.66 16.49 -18.83
CA ALA A 320 4.75 16.27 -19.79
C ALA A 320 5.85 17.33 -19.72
N ALA A 321 5.48 18.61 -19.69
CA ALA A 321 6.45 19.71 -19.68
C ALA A 321 7.36 19.67 -18.45
N LEU A 322 6.80 19.36 -17.28
CA LEU A 322 7.56 19.25 -16.04
C LEU A 322 8.46 18.03 -16.05
N LYS A 323 7.96 16.89 -16.54
CA LYS A 323 8.71 15.63 -16.57
C LYS A 323 9.99 15.71 -17.42
N GLN A 324 9.93 16.41 -18.54
CA GLN A 324 11.04 16.52 -19.50
C GLN A 324 12.11 17.54 -19.11
N GLN A 325 11.85 18.38 -18.12
CA GLN A 325 12.81 19.40 -17.72
C GLN A 325 14.07 18.77 -17.12
N VAL A 326 15.20 18.86 -17.86
CA VAL A 326 16.53 18.43 -17.38
C VAL A 326 17.05 19.45 -16.38
N ILE A 327 17.50 18.98 -15.22
CA ILE A 327 18.03 19.80 -14.12
C ILE A 327 19.52 19.51 -13.84
N GLY A 328 20.11 18.52 -14.47
CA GLY A 328 21.55 18.18 -14.32
C GLY A 328 21.88 16.80 -14.90
N GLU A 329 23.08 16.33 -14.57
CA GLU A 329 23.58 15.02 -15.01
C GLU A 329 24.29 14.30 -13.85
N ALA A 330 24.04 13.02 -13.64
CA ALA A 330 24.80 12.16 -12.74
C ALA A 330 25.79 11.29 -13.55
N LYS A 331 27.10 11.49 -13.34
CA LYS A 331 28.17 10.73 -14.01
C LYS A 331 28.39 9.36 -13.40
N SER A 332 28.02 9.18 -12.14
CA SER A 332 28.02 7.89 -11.44
C SER A 332 26.61 7.53 -10.99
N ARG A 333 26.35 6.24 -10.79
CA ARG A 333 25.06 5.78 -10.25
C ARG A 333 24.92 6.19 -8.79
N LEU A 334 23.90 7.00 -8.49
CA LEU A 334 23.49 7.37 -7.16
C LEU A 334 22.20 6.61 -6.83
N SER A 335 22.36 5.39 -6.35
CA SER A 335 21.24 4.52 -5.99
C SER A 335 20.76 4.76 -4.56
N HIS A 336 19.51 4.38 -4.30
CA HIS A 336 18.94 4.28 -2.97
C HIS A 336 18.36 2.90 -2.72
N GLY A 337 18.85 2.23 -1.66
CA GLY A 337 18.24 1.06 -1.06
C GLY A 337 17.64 1.42 0.29
N ARG A 338 16.36 1.10 0.52
CA ARG A 338 15.63 1.47 1.74
C ARG A 338 16.29 0.96 3.03
N TYR A 339 17.01 -0.17 2.96
CA TYR A 339 17.54 -0.88 4.14
C TYR A 339 19.07 -0.78 4.28
N GLU A 340 19.69 0.12 3.54
CA GLU A 340 21.13 0.36 3.57
C GLU A 340 21.46 1.86 3.67
N LEU A 341 22.64 2.19 4.12
CA LEU A 341 23.17 3.55 4.01
C LEU A 341 23.59 3.76 2.55
N SER A 342 22.75 4.41 1.78
CA SER A 342 22.88 4.48 0.33
C SER A 342 23.64 5.70 -0.16
N PRO A 343 24.29 5.67 -1.34
CA PRO A 343 24.92 6.83 -1.94
C PRO A 343 23.99 8.04 -2.06
N LEU A 344 22.78 7.83 -2.55
CA LEU A 344 21.76 8.88 -2.66
C LEU A 344 21.32 9.42 -1.30
N GLY A 345 21.16 8.54 -0.30
CA GLY A 345 20.81 8.92 1.07
C GLY A 345 21.91 9.76 1.74
N GLN A 346 23.17 9.37 1.57
CA GLN A 346 24.32 10.13 2.06
C GLN A 346 24.36 11.54 1.44
N TRP A 347 24.28 11.61 0.12
CA TRP A 347 24.30 12.88 -0.61
C TRP A 347 23.09 13.78 -0.25
N THR A 348 21.90 13.21 -0.10
CA THR A 348 20.71 13.95 0.31
C THR A 348 20.89 14.56 1.69
N THR A 349 21.38 13.77 2.66
CA THR A 349 21.61 14.26 4.03
C THR A 349 22.76 15.27 4.08
N ASP A 350 23.80 15.14 3.27
CA ASP A 350 24.86 16.14 3.14
C ASP A 350 24.28 17.46 2.60
N SER A 351 23.44 17.40 1.56
CA SER A 351 22.76 18.58 1.00
C SER A 351 21.82 19.25 2.01
N MET A 352 21.06 18.48 2.78
CA MET A 352 20.18 19.00 3.84
C MET A 352 21.00 19.70 4.94
N ARG A 353 22.09 19.08 5.38
CA ARG A 353 22.99 19.63 6.41
C ARG A 353 23.62 20.94 5.96
N GLU A 354 24.11 20.99 4.73
CA GLU A 354 24.76 22.17 4.14
C GLU A 354 23.77 23.32 3.98
N ALA A 355 22.59 23.06 3.36
CA ALA A 355 21.58 24.08 3.12
C ALA A 355 20.99 24.67 4.41
N SER A 356 20.82 23.85 5.45
CA SER A 356 20.29 24.27 6.75
C SER A 356 21.33 24.81 7.72
N LYS A 357 22.63 24.72 7.38
CA LYS A 357 23.78 25.04 8.26
C LYS A 357 23.70 24.31 9.62
N ALA A 358 23.23 23.08 9.60
CA ALA A 358 23.15 22.21 10.77
C ALA A 358 24.50 21.47 10.99
N ASP A 359 24.71 20.99 12.22
CA ASP A 359 25.89 20.18 12.56
C ASP A 359 25.74 18.76 12.01
N ILE A 360 24.51 18.25 12.02
CA ILE A 360 24.13 16.88 11.68
C ILE A 360 22.85 16.92 10.82
N ALA A 361 22.66 15.94 9.95
CA ALA A 361 21.38 15.73 9.28
C ALA A 361 20.95 14.27 9.32
N PHE A 362 19.64 14.03 9.39
CA PHE A 362 19.01 12.71 9.29
C PHE A 362 17.88 12.72 8.28
N GLN A 363 17.73 11.59 7.59
CA GLN A 363 16.63 11.31 6.68
C GLN A 363 16.19 9.85 6.87
N ASN A 364 14.88 9.60 7.03
CA ASN A 364 14.37 8.22 7.09
C ASN A 364 14.51 7.53 5.75
N GLY A 365 14.84 6.23 5.75
CA GLY A 365 15.03 5.45 4.53
C GLY A 365 13.77 5.37 3.66
N GLY A 366 12.57 5.42 4.26
CA GLY A 366 11.30 5.46 3.53
C GLY A 366 10.98 6.81 2.88
N GLY A 367 11.62 7.89 3.31
CA GLY A 367 11.42 9.24 2.80
C GLY A 367 12.14 9.52 1.46
N ILE A 368 13.06 8.63 1.07
CA ILE A 368 13.61 8.53 -0.30
C ILE A 368 13.06 7.25 -0.88
N ARG A 369 12.41 7.32 -2.06
CA ARG A 369 11.89 6.12 -2.72
C ARG A 369 12.99 5.37 -3.46
N THR A 370 12.79 4.09 -3.70
CA THR A 370 13.76 3.26 -4.41
C THR A 370 13.98 3.75 -5.82
N GLY A 371 15.24 3.87 -6.24
CA GLY A 371 15.61 4.34 -7.55
C GLY A 371 17.06 4.84 -7.59
N GLU A 372 17.41 5.51 -8.66
CA GLU A 372 18.75 6.06 -8.84
C GLU A 372 18.73 7.33 -9.69
N PHE A 373 19.76 8.18 -9.52
CA PHE A 373 20.17 9.14 -10.53
C PHE A 373 21.31 8.57 -11.35
N PHE A 374 21.15 8.57 -12.66
CA PHE A 374 22.18 8.19 -13.63
C PHE A 374 21.92 8.84 -14.98
N GLY A 375 22.95 9.42 -15.61
CA GLY A 375 22.79 10.20 -16.84
C GLY A 375 22.03 11.51 -16.58
N PHE A 376 21.16 11.93 -17.51
CA PHE A 376 20.38 13.14 -17.34
C PHE A 376 19.37 13.02 -16.21
N ILE A 377 19.42 13.98 -15.28
CA ILE A 377 18.48 14.10 -14.18
C ILE A 377 17.38 15.05 -14.63
N THR A 378 16.14 14.58 -14.60
CA THR A 378 14.96 15.39 -14.92
C THR A 378 14.15 15.68 -13.66
N LYS A 379 13.23 16.63 -13.75
CA LYS A 379 12.25 16.82 -12.65
C LYS A 379 11.44 15.55 -12.39
N ALA A 380 11.15 14.75 -13.42
CA ALA A 380 10.48 13.46 -13.24
C ALA A 380 11.26 12.55 -12.28
N SER A 381 12.58 12.36 -12.52
CA SER A 381 13.40 11.51 -11.64
C SER A 381 13.52 12.06 -10.22
N LEU A 382 13.53 13.40 -10.08
CA LEU A 382 13.53 14.05 -8.76
C LEU A 382 12.22 13.79 -7.98
N TYR A 383 11.06 13.94 -8.64
CA TYR A 383 9.76 13.64 -8.01
C TYR A 383 9.58 12.15 -7.71
N GLN A 384 10.10 11.26 -8.56
CA GLN A 384 10.07 9.82 -8.33
C GLN A 384 10.84 9.40 -7.08
N LEU A 385 11.99 10.03 -6.83
CA LEU A 385 12.81 9.73 -5.65
C LEU A 385 12.34 10.45 -4.39
N PHE A 386 11.77 11.65 -4.53
CA PHE A 386 11.28 12.48 -3.42
C PHE A 386 9.82 12.91 -3.66
N PRO A 387 8.86 11.98 -3.61
CA PRO A 387 7.47 12.29 -3.94
C PRO A 387 6.77 13.17 -2.88
N PHE A 388 7.30 13.17 -1.66
CA PHE A 388 6.72 13.94 -0.54
C PHE A 388 7.12 15.40 -0.59
N ASP A 389 6.20 16.31 -0.20
CA ASP A 389 6.46 17.75 -0.09
C ASP A 389 7.14 18.14 1.23
N ASN A 390 7.94 17.22 1.79
CA ASN A 390 8.60 17.41 3.07
C ASN A 390 9.57 18.59 3.04
N GLN A 391 9.48 19.44 4.08
CA GLN A 391 10.39 20.55 4.33
C GLN A 391 11.47 20.15 5.33
N VAL A 392 12.63 20.82 5.28
CA VAL A 392 13.68 20.63 6.27
C VAL A 392 13.39 21.45 7.52
N ALA A 393 13.36 20.80 8.65
CA ALA A 393 13.33 21.39 9.98
C ALA A 393 14.70 21.23 10.66
N VAL A 394 15.11 22.21 11.45
CA VAL A 394 16.28 22.14 12.32
C VAL A 394 15.81 22.00 13.75
N VAL A 395 16.22 20.93 14.41
CA VAL A 395 15.91 20.64 15.82
C VAL A 395 17.17 20.74 16.67
N GLU A 396 17.05 21.20 17.92
CA GLU A 396 18.14 21.22 18.88
C GLU A 396 18.07 19.99 19.78
N MET A 397 19.09 19.12 19.71
CA MET A 397 19.14 17.83 20.41
C MET A 397 20.47 17.67 21.15
N THR A 398 20.44 17.01 22.29
CA THR A 398 21.64 16.56 23.00
C THR A 398 22.33 15.40 22.29
N GLY A 399 23.63 15.21 22.51
CA GLY A 399 24.34 14.04 21.97
C GLY A 399 23.75 12.70 22.46
N ALA A 400 23.15 12.66 23.64
CA ALA A 400 22.47 11.48 24.15
C ALA A 400 21.22 11.13 23.32
N GLU A 401 20.41 12.13 22.94
CA GLU A 401 19.24 11.95 22.08
C GLU A 401 19.64 11.55 20.66
N ILE A 402 20.75 12.09 20.13
CA ILE A 402 21.33 11.70 18.84
C ILE A 402 21.75 10.23 18.86
N ILE A 403 22.43 9.76 19.91
CA ILE A 403 22.77 8.34 20.06
C ILE A 403 21.52 7.47 20.09
N LYS A 404 20.48 7.87 20.82
CA LYS A 404 19.19 7.16 20.85
C LYS A 404 18.53 7.12 19.47
N THR A 405 18.64 8.20 18.69
CA THR A 405 18.15 8.25 17.31
C THR A 405 18.89 7.23 16.41
N LEU A 406 20.21 7.17 16.52
CA LEU A 406 21.04 6.22 15.78
C LEU A 406 20.73 4.76 16.16
N GLU A 407 20.55 4.49 17.46
CA GLU A 407 20.13 3.15 17.95
C GLU A 407 18.78 2.72 17.38
N TYR A 408 17.84 3.66 17.28
CA TYR A 408 16.51 3.39 16.74
C TYR A 408 16.51 3.19 15.21
N GLY A 409 17.29 4.01 14.48
CA GLY A 409 17.21 4.10 13.01
C GLY A 409 18.20 3.21 12.26
N ILE A 410 19.34 2.82 12.87
CA ILE A 410 20.31 1.93 12.20
C ILE A 410 19.80 0.49 12.23
N ALA A 411 19.84 -0.18 11.07
CA ALA A 411 19.40 -1.57 10.89
C ALA A 411 17.90 -1.84 11.24
N ASN A 412 17.08 -0.80 11.22
CA ASN A 412 15.65 -0.94 11.48
C ASN A 412 14.91 -1.47 10.24
N LYS A 413 14.37 -2.70 10.34
CA LYS A 413 13.68 -3.35 9.23
C LYS A 413 12.25 -2.87 9.00
N GLN A 414 11.65 -2.15 9.95
CA GLN A 414 10.26 -1.68 9.83
C GLN A 414 10.18 -0.34 9.09
N ILE A 415 11.08 0.59 9.41
CA ILE A 415 11.07 1.94 8.85
C ILE A 415 12.13 2.17 7.77
N GLY A 416 13.05 1.23 7.60
CA GLY A 416 14.22 1.36 6.74
C GLY A 416 15.43 1.95 7.47
N MET A 417 16.58 1.96 6.79
CA MET A 417 17.84 2.44 7.31
C MET A 417 17.84 3.98 7.42
N LEU A 418 18.14 4.50 8.60
CA LEU A 418 18.36 5.93 8.80
C LEU A 418 19.57 6.40 7.98
N GLN A 419 19.36 7.37 7.10
CA GLN A 419 20.41 8.07 6.36
C GLN A 419 20.91 9.22 7.23
N PHE A 420 22.21 9.51 7.23
CA PHE A 420 22.76 10.57 8.07
C PHE A 420 24.00 11.24 7.50
N SER A 421 24.25 12.46 7.96
CA SER A 421 25.41 13.30 7.64
C SER A 421 25.95 14.00 8.90
N GLY A 422 27.21 14.37 8.87
CA GLY A 422 27.86 15.07 9.96
C GLY A 422 28.46 14.17 11.05
N LEU A 423 28.33 12.86 10.90
CA LEU A 423 28.74 11.85 11.87
C LEU A 423 29.54 10.72 11.24
N LYS A 424 30.43 10.12 12.05
CA LYS A 424 31.01 8.79 11.81
C LYS A 424 30.61 7.88 12.97
N VAL A 425 29.95 6.76 12.64
CA VAL A 425 29.29 5.89 13.62
C VAL A 425 29.86 4.48 13.53
N THR A 426 30.18 3.86 14.68
CA THR A 426 30.49 2.44 14.80
C THR A 426 29.33 1.74 15.48
N TYR A 427 28.75 0.74 14.80
CA TYR A 427 27.60 -0.06 15.23
C TYR A 427 27.99 -1.54 15.34
N ASP A 428 27.83 -2.14 16.52
CA ASP A 428 28.27 -3.49 16.84
C ASP A 428 27.08 -4.42 17.09
N TYR A 429 26.84 -5.36 16.18
CA TYR A 429 25.75 -6.34 16.26
C TYR A 429 25.87 -7.32 17.42
N SER A 430 27.08 -7.54 17.97
CA SER A 430 27.27 -8.44 19.12
C SER A 430 26.67 -7.88 20.40
N ARG A 431 26.36 -6.59 20.45
CA ARG A 431 25.79 -5.93 21.64
C ARG A 431 24.26 -6.04 21.68
N PRO A 432 23.67 -5.93 22.87
CA PRO A 432 22.23 -5.89 23.04
C PRO A 432 21.60 -4.73 22.27
N LEU A 433 20.35 -4.90 21.84
CA LEU A 433 19.56 -3.85 21.20
C LEU A 433 19.54 -2.57 22.07
N ASN A 434 19.59 -1.41 21.46
CA ASN A 434 19.73 -0.07 22.09
C ASN A 434 21.07 0.15 22.82
N LYS A 435 22.09 -0.67 22.57
CA LYS A 435 23.48 -0.51 23.06
C LYS A 435 24.51 -0.85 21.98
N ARG A 436 24.09 -0.84 20.71
CA ARG A 436 24.91 -1.23 19.55
C ARG A 436 25.76 -0.10 18.99
N VAL A 437 25.37 1.16 19.21
CA VAL A 437 26.17 2.33 18.86
C VAL A 437 27.31 2.46 19.88
N THR A 438 28.53 2.12 19.45
CA THR A 438 29.69 2.05 20.34
C THR A 438 30.55 3.30 20.28
N GLN A 439 30.56 3.98 19.14
CA GLN A 439 31.30 5.23 18.93
C GLN A 439 30.53 6.15 17.99
N VAL A 440 30.54 7.46 18.31
CA VAL A 440 30.02 8.50 17.43
C VAL A 440 31.05 9.64 17.43
N LEU A 441 31.57 9.96 16.25
CA LEU A 441 32.46 11.09 16.01
C LEU A 441 31.76 12.10 15.11
N LEU A 442 32.01 13.38 15.35
CA LEU A 442 31.67 14.48 14.44
C LEU A 442 32.61 14.48 13.23
N ASN A 443 32.26 15.19 12.14
CA ASN A 443 33.10 15.28 10.93
C ASN A 443 34.52 15.84 11.20
N ASN A 444 34.68 16.63 12.27
CA ASN A 444 36.00 17.15 12.70
C ASN A 444 36.82 16.14 13.53
N GLY A 445 36.36 14.88 13.64
CA GLY A 445 37.00 13.82 14.42
C GLY A 445 36.79 13.86 15.93
N LYS A 446 36.14 14.90 16.45
CA LYS A 446 35.84 15.00 17.89
C LYS A 446 34.70 14.05 18.26
N LYS A 447 34.76 13.49 19.47
CA LYS A 447 33.70 12.63 20.00
C LYS A 447 32.44 13.45 20.24
N LEU A 448 31.28 12.84 19.95
CA LEU A 448 29.98 13.43 20.28
C LEU A 448 29.79 13.48 21.80
N GLU A 449 29.62 14.68 22.34
CA GLU A 449 29.46 14.90 23.79
C GLU A 449 27.98 14.77 24.17
N LYS A 450 27.66 13.86 25.10
CA LYS A 450 26.28 13.46 25.43
C LYS A 450 25.39 14.63 25.90
N ASN A 451 25.97 15.57 26.64
CA ASN A 451 25.21 16.67 27.25
C ASN A 451 25.28 17.98 26.43
N GLN A 452 26.03 18.01 25.33
CA GLN A 452 26.09 19.14 24.43
C GLN A 452 24.91 19.13 23.47
N TYR A 453 24.36 20.32 23.16
CA TYR A 453 23.35 20.50 22.14
C TYR A 453 23.96 20.69 20.75
N TYR A 454 23.31 20.08 19.76
CA TYR A 454 23.66 20.13 18.35
C TYR A 454 22.44 20.53 17.53
N LYS A 455 22.68 21.27 16.45
CA LYS A 455 21.64 21.53 15.42
C LYS A 455 21.54 20.35 14.49
N VAL A 456 20.38 19.76 14.43
CA VAL A 456 20.11 18.56 13.63
C VAL A 456 19.05 18.86 12.58
N ALA A 457 19.40 18.75 11.30
CA ALA A 457 18.46 18.88 10.19
C ALA A 457 17.73 17.55 9.99
N VAL A 458 16.41 17.61 9.90
CA VAL A 458 15.55 16.46 9.60
C VAL A 458 14.42 16.92 8.68
N ASN A 459 13.72 15.99 8.03
CA ASN A 459 12.47 16.39 7.39
C ASN A 459 11.37 16.67 8.44
N ASP A 460 10.38 17.47 8.08
CA ASP A 460 9.30 17.90 8.98
C ASP A 460 8.40 16.73 9.43
N PHE A 461 8.24 15.68 8.61
CA PHE A 461 7.60 14.43 9.01
C PHE A 461 8.32 13.77 10.21
N MET A 462 9.67 13.62 10.13
CA MET A 462 10.46 13.11 11.25
C MET A 462 10.45 14.07 12.44
N ALA A 463 10.56 15.39 12.20
CA ALA A 463 10.51 16.41 13.25
C ALA A 463 9.21 16.32 14.07
N ALA A 464 8.11 15.96 13.42
CA ALA A 464 6.81 15.76 14.07
C ALA A 464 6.63 14.36 14.71
N GLY A 465 7.66 13.48 14.68
CA GLY A 465 7.64 12.14 15.26
C GLY A 465 7.23 11.02 14.30
N GLY A 466 7.18 11.33 12.99
CA GLY A 466 6.90 10.34 11.95
C GLY A 466 7.84 9.14 11.97
N ASP A 467 7.41 8.00 11.47
CA ASP A 467 8.11 6.70 11.55
C ASP A 467 8.53 6.32 13.00
N GLY A 468 7.87 6.88 14.03
CA GLY A 468 8.18 6.60 15.43
C GLY A 468 9.43 7.32 15.98
N PHE A 469 10.00 8.27 15.26
CA PHE A 469 11.14 9.09 15.72
C PHE A 469 10.72 10.12 16.77
N SER A 470 10.14 9.67 17.89
CA SER A 470 9.65 10.52 18.99
C SER A 470 10.74 11.44 19.60
N MET A 471 12.02 11.10 19.40
CA MET A 471 13.16 11.92 19.86
C MET A 471 13.16 13.31 19.23
N PHE A 472 12.75 13.43 17.97
CA PHE A 472 12.69 14.73 17.28
C PHE A 472 11.52 15.59 17.74
N SER A 473 10.33 15.00 17.96
CA SER A 473 9.17 15.75 18.46
C SER A 473 9.33 16.20 19.92
N ALA A 474 10.21 15.55 20.67
CA ALA A 474 10.58 15.92 22.04
C ALA A 474 11.77 16.91 22.11
N ALA A 475 12.35 17.30 20.96
CA ALA A 475 13.51 18.18 20.91
C ALA A 475 13.22 19.55 21.55
N ARG A 476 14.25 20.14 22.17
CA ARG A 476 14.16 21.41 22.92
C ARG A 476 13.60 22.57 22.07
N LYS A 477 13.95 22.60 20.77
CA LYS A 477 13.55 23.65 19.84
C LYS A 477 13.44 23.05 18.43
N THR A 478 12.42 23.45 17.69
CA THR A 478 12.23 23.12 16.28
C THR A 478 12.04 24.40 15.48
N THR A 479 12.78 24.54 14.37
CA THR A 479 12.69 25.68 13.46
C THR A 479 12.49 25.14 12.04
N ASN A 480 11.39 25.48 11.37
CA ASN A 480 11.18 25.13 9.97
C ASN A 480 12.01 26.06 9.08
N THR A 481 12.72 25.50 8.11
CA THR A 481 13.52 26.28 7.14
C THR A 481 12.69 26.79 5.97
N HIS A 482 11.48 26.26 5.77
CA HIS A 482 10.60 26.48 4.60
C HIS A 482 11.23 26.05 3.26
N LEU A 483 12.32 25.31 3.28
CA LEU A 483 12.95 24.70 2.12
C LEU A 483 12.49 23.24 1.99
N SER A 484 11.90 22.88 0.87
CA SER A 484 11.59 21.46 0.64
C SER A 484 12.86 20.66 0.31
N ILE A 485 12.86 19.37 0.63
CA ILE A 485 13.98 18.48 0.28
C ILE A 485 14.20 18.48 -1.24
N ARG A 486 13.14 18.47 -2.04
CA ARG A 486 13.25 18.57 -3.51
C ARG A 486 13.95 19.85 -3.96
N GLN A 487 13.60 21.01 -3.37
CA GLN A 487 14.27 22.28 -3.70
C GLN A 487 15.76 22.24 -3.34
N ILE A 488 16.12 21.71 -2.17
CA ILE A 488 17.53 21.58 -1.74
C ILE A 488 18.29 20.66 -2.69
N VAL A 489 17.71 19.50 -3.02
CA VAL A 489 18.31 18.53 -3.95
C VAL A 489 18.45 19.13 -5.35
N GLU A 490 17.42 19.81 -5.87
CA GLU A 490 17.46 20.50 -7.18
C GLU A 490 18.53 21.61 -7.21
N GLN A 491 18.62 22.41 -6.15
CA GLN A 491 19.65 23.46 -6.03
C GLN A 491 21.07 22.85 -5.99
N ALA A 492 21.26 21.75 -5.27
CA ALA A 492 22.54 21.05 -5.22
C ALA A 492 22.92 20.45 -6.57
N ILE A 493 21.97 19.91 -7.35
CA ILE A 493 22.17 19.45 -8.72
C ILE A 493 22.55 20.62 -9.63
N ASN A 494 21.80 21.70 -9.61
CA ASN A 494 22.02 22.88 -10.45
C ASN A 494 23.37 23.57 -10.17
N LYS A 495 23.80 23.62 -8.89
CA LYS A 495 25.08 24.21 -8.48
C LYS A 495 26.28 23.46 -9.06
N ASN A 496 26.19 22.14 -9.14
CA ASN A 496 27.32 21.30 -9.53
C ASN A 496 27.24 20.85 -10.98
N HIS A 497 26.10 21.01 -11.67
CA HIS A 497 25.75 20.53 -13.03
C HIS A 497 26.07 19.05 -13.29
N HIS A 498 27.06 18.50 -12.61
CA HIS A 498 27.46 17.10 -12.68
C HIS A 498 27.56 16.52 -11.26
N LEU A 499 26.74 15.51 -10.98
CA LEU A 499 26.82 14.78 -9.73
C LEU A 499 27.83 13.64 -9.86
N SER A 500 28.87 13.70 -9.01
CA SER A 500 29.73 12.57 -8.71
C SER A 500 29.84 12.51 -7.19
N VAL A 501 29.34 11.46 -6.59
CA VAL A 501 29.35 11.31 -5.14
C VAL A 501 30.21 10.11 -4.79
N GLU A 502 31.27 10.36 -4.06
CA GLU A 502 32.02 9.31 -3.39
C GLU A 502 31.32 8.99 -2.06
N THR A 503 30.96 7.73 -1.88
CA THR A 503 30.48 7.27 -0.57
C THR A 503 31.62 7.23 0.40
N ASP A 504 31.46 7.85 1.55
CA ASP A 504 32.42 7.75 2.64
C ASP A 504 32.06 6.59 3.61
N ASN A 505 33.05 6.19 4.41
CA ASN A 505 32.89 5.16 5.43
C ASN A 505 32.33 5.76 6.74
N ARG A 506 31.21 6.51 6.66
CA ARG A 506 30.61 7.14 7.84
C ARG A 506 29.92 6.16 8.80
N LEU A 507 29.63 4.93 8.33
CA LEU A 507 29.09 3.85 9.14
C LEU A 507 30.00 2.63 9.08
N GLU A 508 30.54 2.23 10.22
CA GLU A 508 31.26 0.98 10.41
C GLU A 508 30.35 -0.02 11.13
N MET A 509 29.99 -1.11 10.45
CA MET A 509 29.23 -2.20 11.05
C MET A 509 30.18 -3.34 11.46
N ARG A 510 30.17 -3.70 12.75
CA ARG A 510 30.99 -4.78 13.32
C ARG A 510 30.14 -5.99 13.68
N ASN A 511 30.75 -7.18 13.64
CA ASN A 511 30.17 -8.44 14.09
C ASN A 511 28.79 -8.74 13.47
N MET A 512 28.60 -8.35 12.20
CA MET A 512 27.46 -8.84 11.42
C MET A 512 27.62 -10.35 11.25
N GLN A 513 26.73 -11.15 11.85
CA GLN A 513 26.62 -12.55 11.49
C GLN A 513 26.27 -12.59 10.00
N GLN A 514 27.16 -13.18 9.19
CA GLN A 514 26.80 -13.51 7.80
C GLN A 514 25.57 -14.41 7.89
N SER A 515 24.43 -13.91 7.46
CA SER A 515 23.29 -14.78 7.19
C SER A 515 23.77 -15.77 6.13
N VAL A 516 23.93 -17.02 6.53
CA VAL A 516 24.15 -18.11 5.60
C VAL A 516 23.04 -18.00 4.55
N PRO A 517 23.35 -17.89 3.24
CA PRO A 517 22.32 -17.95 2.23
C PRO A 517 21.60 -19.27 2.43
N ALA A 518 20.28 -19.23 2.61
CA ALA A 518 19.48 -20.45 2.58
C ALA A 518 19.71 -21.08 1.21
N ALA A 519 20.29 -22.29 1.23
CA ALA A 519 20.52 -23.16 0.08
C ALA A 519 19.19 -23.56 -0.58
#